data_64a20616ecddbb2e37ad54227f432cfb
#
_entry.id   64a20616ecddbb2e37ad54227f432cfb
#
_cell.length_a   1.000
_cell.length_b   1.000
_cell.length_c   1.000
_cell.angle_alpha   90.00
_cell.angle_beta   90.00
_cell.angle_gamma   90.00
#
_symmetry.space_group_name_H-M   'P 1'
#
loop_
_entity.id
_entity.type
_entity.pdbx_description
1 polymer ?
#
loop_
_entity_poly.entity_id
_entity_poly.type
_entity_poly.pdbx_seq_one_letter_code
_entity_poly.pdbx_strand_id
1 'polypeptide(L)'
;MTQPPLSYQMKMLEEELQVPLFIRGMKHITLTEAGKTLYEQAGKILMLSEVTKREVIKSSQAATIHIGMTPSTVSMMSHYLMRFAKSHPNIHFDIHEGSTFTMRDQLENRILDLTTLRTPITLRGCETKTLAEERLLAMAVPEFPLLKGRASLHLQELSEQPLILSHRFQKYIASKFEEAGLVCDIYLACEDARTAITMAERGMGIAILPTSMLELSDKLKACEVSDADFTTEVLLAWRKSRISSEIQEFLKFWN
;
A
#
# COMPACT_ATOMS: atom_id res chain seq x y z
N MET A 1 18.93 -22.99 8.97
CA MET A 1 18.47 -24.28 9.54
C MET A 1 18.30 -25.28 8.41
N THR A 2 18.70 -26.53 8.60
CA THR A 2 18.48 -27.60 7.62
C THR A 2 17.04 -28.13 7.71
N GLN A 3 16.48 -28.71 6.64
CA GLN A 3 15.09 -29.18 6.59
C GLN A 3 14.65 -30.16 7.72
N PRO A 4 15.46 -31.14 8.17
CA PRO A 4 15.05 -32.05 9.23
C PRO A 4 14.74 -31.38 10.59
N PRO A 5 15.55 -30.42 11.09
CA PRO A 5 15.23 -29.75 12.35
C PRO A 5 13.94 -28.91 12.26
N LEU A 6 13.67 -28.28 11.12
CA LEU A 6 12.46 -27.47 10.95
C LEU A 6 11.20 -28.34 10.96
N SER A 7 11.19 -29.47 10.23
CA SER A 7 10.06 -30.40 10.20
C SER A 7 9.75 -30.97 11.57
N TYR A 8 10.77 -31.25 12.38
CA TYR A 8 10.60 -31.71 13.75
C TYR A 8 9.98 -30.64 14.65
N GLN A 9 10.49 -29.40 14.58
CA GLN A 9 9.92 -28.27 15.35
C GLN A 9 8.47 -27.99 15.01
N MET A 10 8.12 -28.05 13.71
CA MET A 10 6.73 -27.87 13.29
C MET A 10 5.82 -28.98 13.78
N LYS A 11 6.31 -30.25 13.81
CA LYS A 11 5.55 -31.36 14.37
C LYS A 11 5.32 -31.19 15.87
N MET A 12 6.33 -30.77 16.63
CA MET A 12 6.20 -30.50 18.07
C MET A 12 5.17 -29.39 18.32
N LEU A 13 5.13 -28.37 17.47
CA LEU A 13 4.14 -27.28 17.59
C LEU A 13 2.72 -27.78 17.28
N GLU A 14 2.53 -28.67 16.30
CA GLU A 14 1.24 -29.32 16.03
C GLU A 14 0.78 -30.16 17.22
N GLU A 15 1.71 -30.89 17.85
CA GLU A 15 1.45 -31.69 19.05
C GLU A 15 1.09 -30.81 20.26
N GLU A 16 1.79 -29.69 20.48
CA GLU A 16 1.50 -28.74 21.56
C GLU A 16 0.11 -28.08 21.39
N LEU A 17 -0.22 -27.68 20.16
CA LEU A 17 -1.50 -27.04 19.84
C LEU A 17 -2.66 -28.03 19.67
N GLN A 18 -2.37 -29.32 19.59
CA GLN A 18 -3.31 -30.43 19.37
C GLN A 18 -4.15 -30.27 18.10
N VAL A 19 -3.62 -29.56 17.09
CA VAL A 19 -4.26 -29.36 15.79
C VAL A 19 -3.23 -29.43 14.66
N PRO A 20 -3.56 -30.03 13.51
CA PRO A 20 -2.68 -30.01 12.35
C PRO A 20 -2.63 -28.61 11.75
N LEU A 21 -1.43 -28.14 11.48
CA LEU A 21 -1.18 -26.84 10.85
C LEU A 21 -0.95 -26.97 9.33
N PHE A 22 -0.58 -28.17 8.87
CA PHE A 22 -0.25 -28.43 7.47
C PHE A 22 -1.02 -29.62 6.91
N ILE A 23 -1.45 -29.49 5.67
CA ILE A 23 -1.94 -30.59 4.85
C ILE A 23 -0.77 -31.05 3.96
N ARG A 24 -0.30 -32.27 4.16
CA ARG A 24 0.82 -32.87 3.39
C ARG A 24 0.28 -33.58 2.17
N GLY A 25 0.42 -32.99 0.99
CA GLY A 25 0.16 -33.65 -0.28
C GLY A 25 1.44 -34.28 -0.86
N MET A 26 1.29 -35.07 -1.95
CA MET A 26 2.45 -35.75 -2.58
C MET A 26 3.50 -34.80 -3.19
N LYS A 27 3.12 -33.58 -3.57
CA LYS A 27 4.02 -32.59 -4.21
C LYS A 27 4.01 -31.22 -3.54
N HIS A 28 3.03 -30.91 -2.71
CA HIS A 28 2.84 -29.61 -2.09
C HIS A 28 2.40 -29.75 -0.64
N ILE A 29 2.83 -28.79 0.18
CA ILE A 29 2.36 -28.60 1.55
C ILE A 29 1.48 -27.35 1.52
N THR A 30 0.26 -27.45 2.07
CA THR A 30 -0.66 -26.31 2.23
C THR A 30 -1.00 -26.12 3.71
N LEU A 31 -1.36 -24.90 4.09
CA LEU A 31 -1.81 -24.60 5.46
C LEU A 31 -3.25 -25.06 5.65
N THR A 32 -3.54 -25.60 6.85
CA THR A 32 -4.91 -25.73 7.35
C THR A 32 -5.47 -24.37 7.75
N GLU A 33 -6.76 -24.26 8.12
CA GLU A 33 -7.29 -23.02 8.68
C GLU A 33 -6.60 -22.63 9.99
N ALA A 34 -6.28 -23.61 10.85
CA ALA A 34 -5.46 -23.40 12.05
C ALA A 34 -4.04 -22.92 11.67
N GLY A 35 -3.45 -23.49 10.62
CA GLY A 35 -2.14 -23.07 10.10
C GLY A 35 -2.14 -21.62 9.58
N LYS A 36 -3.20 -21.21 8.88
CA LYS A 36 -3.36 -19.81 8.43
C LYS A 36 -3.47 -18.86 9.61
N THR A 37 -4.31 -19.21 10.59
CA THR A 37 -4.47 -18.44 11.83
C THR A 37 -3.13 -18.31 12.57
N LEU A 38 -2.40 -19.41 12.72
CA LEU A 38 -1.08 -19.37 13.36
C LEU A 38 -0.10 -18.51 12.59
N TYR A 39 -0.05 -18.61 11.25
CA TYR A 39 0.84 -17.81 10.41
C TYR A 39 0.60 -16.31 10.60
N GLU A 40 -0.67 -15.88 10.62
CA GLU A 40 -1.03 -14.49 10.86
C GLU A 40 -0.65 -14.02 12.28
N GLN A 41 -0.91 -14.84 13.31
CA GLN A 41 -0.59 -14.48 14.69
C GLN A 41 0.92 -14.52 14.96
N ALA A 42 1.63 -15.51 14.41
CA ALA A 42 3.09 -15.58 14.51
C ALA A 42 3.77 -14.36 13.87
N GLY A 43 3.25 -13.89 12.73
CA GLY A 43 3.69 -12.62 12.13
C GLY A 43 3.59 -11.45 13.10
N LYS A 44 2.46 -11.30 13.81
CA LYS A 44 2.26 -10.24 14.82
C LYS A 44 3.21 -10.38 16.01
N ILE A 45 3.47 -11.59 16.48
CA ILE A 45 4.40 -11.85 17.60
C ILE A 45 5.83 -11.46 17.20
N LEU A 46 6.29 -11.88 16.03
CA LEU A 46 7.61 -11.49 15.51
C LEU A 46 7.74 -9.98 15.35
N MET A 47 6.72 -9.33 14.82
CA MET A 47 6.65 -7.88 14.71
C MET A 47 6.74 -7.21 16.10
N LEU A 48 6.00 -7.70 17.09
CA LEU A 48 6.05 -7.15 18.46
C LEU A 48 7.43 -7.35 19.09
N SER A 49 8.08 -8.48 18.84
CA SER A 49 9.46 -8.73 19.29
C SER A 49 10.43 -7.70 18.74
N GLU A 50 10.34 -7.38 17.45
CA GLU A 50 11.20 -6.35 16.84
C GLU A 50 10.91 -4.94 17.37
N VAL A 51 9.64 -4.61 17.63
CA VAL A 51 9.25 -3.34 18.28
C VAL A 51 9.86 -3.27 19.69
N THR A 52 9.75 -4.35 20.48
CA THR A 52 10.29 -4.40 21.84
C THR A 52 11.81 -4.22 21.86
N LYS A 53 12.52 -4.92 20.96
CA LYS A 53 13.98 -4.73 20.82
C LYS A 53 14.33 -3.27 20.51
N ARG A 54 13.60 -2.63 19.59
CA ARG A 54 13.81 -1.23 19.23
C ARG A 54 13.55 -0.29 20.40
N GLU A 55 12.48 -0.47 21.15
CA GLU A 55 12.18 0.35 22.33
C GLU A 55 13.29 0.27 23.40
N VAL A 56 13.87 -0.91 23.57
CA VAL A 56 15.00 -1.12 24.49
C VAL A 56 16.28 -0.44 23.98
N ILE A 57 16.55 -0.51 22.68
CA ILE A 57 17.76 0.08 22.06
C ILE A 57 17.65 1.62 21.96
N LYS A 58 16.45 2.18 21.80
CA LYS A 58 16.20 3.64 21.72
C LYS A 58 16.81 4.46 22.85
N SER A 59 17.14 3.85 23.97
CA SER A 59 17.77 4.54 25.12
C SER A 59 19.23 4.95 24.88
N SER A 60 19.87 4.54 23.76
CA SER A 60 21.30 4.72 23.53
C SER A 60 21.73 5.19 22.12
N GLN A 61 20.81 5.45 21.19
CA GLN A 61 21.13 5.82 19.80
C GLN A 61 20.40 7.08 19.35
N ALA A 62 20.85 7.65 18.20
CA ALA A 62 20.17 8.74 17.51
C ALA A 62 18.69 8.42 17.26
N ALA A 63 17.83 9.42 17.44
CA ALA A 63 16.38 9.24 17.24
C ALA A 63 16.07 8.83 15.80
N THR A 64 15.34 7.73 15.63
CA THR A 64 14.92 7.25 14.30
C THR A 64 13.41 7.29 14.20
N ILE A 65 12.89 7.89 13.13
CA ILE A 65 11.46 7.88 12.78
C ILE A 65 11.23 6.79 11.73
N HIS A 66 10.33 5.85 12.03
CA HIS A 66 9.95 4.77 11.12
C HIS A 66 8.74 5.21 10.31
N ILE A 67 8.94 5.38 9.01
CA ILE A 67 7.95 5.96 8.10
C ILE A 67 7.50 4.95 7.06
N GLY A 68 6.20 4.73 6.98
CA GLY A 68 5.59 3.96 5.91
C GLY A 68 5.21 4.85 4.72
N MET A 69 5.42 4.35 3.51
CA MET A 69 5.00 5.02 2.29
C MET A 69 4.37 4.04 1.31
N THR A 70 3.34 4.50 0.61
CA THR A 70 2.93 3.79 -0.60
C THR A 70 3.78 4.26 -1.79
N PRO A 71 4.01 3.42 -2.83
CA PRO A 71 4.82 3.82 -3.98
C PRO A 71 4.41 5.15 -4.61
N SER A 72 3.11 5.43 -4.62
CA SER A 72 2.55 6.67 -5.20
C SER A 72 2.71 7.91 -4.32
N THR A 73 3.25 7.78 -3.10
CA THR A 73 3.44 8.93 -2.18
C THR A 73 4.92 9.23 -1.91
N VAL A 74 5.83 8.43 -2.47
CA VAL A 74 7.28 8.57 -2.26
C VAL A 74 7.78 9.94 -2.73
N SER A 75 7.39 10.38 -3.93
CA SER A 75 7.80 11.69 -4.48
C SER A 75 7.38 12.83 -3.55
N MET A 76 6.11 12.87 -3.15
CA MET A 76 5.58 13.86 -2.21
C MET A 76 6.33 13.84 -0.89
N MET A 77 6.48 12.66 -0.27
CA MET A 77 7.14 12.50 1.02
C MET A 77 8.61 12.87 1.00
N SER A 78 9.32 12.56 -0.08
CA SER A 78 10.75 12.88 -0.20
C SER A 78 11.02 14.37 -0.05
N HIS A 79 10.14 15.21 -0.57
CA HIS A 79 10.23 16.67 -0.46
C HIS A 79 10.17 17.14 1.00
N TYR A 80 9.22 16.59 1.76
CA TYR A 80 9.07 16.94 3.18
C TYR A 80 10.21 16.39 4.02
N LEU A 81 10.61 15.14 3.79
CA LEU A 81 11.72 14.52 4.50
C LEU A 81 13.02 15.28 4.30
N MET A 82 13.32 15.70 3.06
CA MET A 82 14.51 16.50 2.76
C MET A 82 14.51 17.83 3.53
N ARG A 83 13.36 18.51 3.58
CA ARG A 83 13.25 19.78 4.31
C ARG A 83 13.40 19.58 5.82
N PHE A 84 12.74 18.56 6.37
CA PHE A 84 12.83 18.24 7.80
C PHE A 84 14.24 17.80 8.20
N ALA A 85 14.91 16.95 7.43
CA ALA A 85 16.26 16.48 7.67
C ALA A 85 17.28 17.62 7.76
N LYS A 86 17.14 18.67 6.93
CA LYS A 86 18.00 19.85 6.97
C LYS A 86 17.93 20.60 8.31
N SER A 87 16.77 20.65 8.95
CA SER A 87 16.58 21.32 10.25
C SER A 87 16.79 20.40 11.45
N HIS A 88 16.81 19.08 11.24
CA HIS A 88 16.92 18.07 12.28
C HIS A 88 18.01 17.00 11.94
N PRO A 89 19.29 17.39 11.85
CA PRO A 89 20.35 16.50 11.36
C PRO A 89 20.63 15.28 12.24
N ASN A 90 20.17 15.30 13.50
CA ASN A 90 20.33 14.19 14.44
C ASN A 90 19.17 13.18 14.40
N ILE A 91 18.16 13.39 13.54
CA ILE A 91 17.04 12.47 13.36
C ILE A 91 17.29 11.64 12.10
N HIS A 92 17.23 10.33 12.26
CA HIS A 92 17.35 9.38 11.18
C HIS A 92 15.96 8.90 10.74
N PHE A 93 15.86 8.37 9.54
CA PHE A 93 14.64 7.81 9.00
C PHE A 93 14.86 6.36 8.60
N ASP A 94 13.89 5.53 8.97
CA ASP A 94 13.77 4.16 8.48
C ASP A 94 12.50 4.09 7.61
N ILE A 95 12.68 3.86 6.32
CA ILE A 95 11.60 3.94 5.32
C ILE A 95 11.12 2.54 4.97
N HIS A 96 9.83 2.30 5.17
CA HIS A 96 9.14 1.09 4.76
C HIS A 96 8.23 1.40 3.58
N GLU A 97 8.27 0.58 2.55
CA GLU A 97 7.40 0.73 1.39
C GLU A 97 6.46 -0.48 1.25
N GLY A 98 5.23 -0.22 0.88
CA GLY A 98 4.25 -1.29 0.68
C GLY A 98 2.86 -0.79 0.30
N SER A 99 1.91 -1.72 0.21
CA SER A 99 0.51 -1.38 -0.07
C SER A 99 -0.10 -0.56 1.08
N THR A 100 -1.15 0.20 0.78
CA THR A 100 -1.91 0.95 1.80
C THR A 100 -2.35 0.03 2.96
N PHE A 101 -2.74 -1.21 2.67
CA PHE A 101 -3.18 -2.15 3.69
C PHE A 101 -2.01 -2.62 4.57
N THR A 102 -0.87 -2.94 3.96
CA THR A 102 0.36 -3.31 4.68
C THR A 102 0.83 -2.17 5.58
N MET A 103 0.85 -0.94 5.07
CA MET A 103 1.27 0.24 5.82
C MET A 103 0.32 0.54 6.98
N ARG A 104 -1.00 0.41 6.78
CA ARG A 104 -1.99 0.50 7.87
C ARG A 104 -1.70 -0.52 8.97
N ASP A 105 -1.54 -1.79 8.59
CA ASP A 105 -1.33 -2.87 9.54
C ASP A 105 -0.04 -2.67 10.33
N GLN A 106 1.04 -2.20 9.69
CA GLN A 106 2.29 -1.86 10.36
C GLN A 106 2.15 -0.67 11.30
N LEU A 107 1.38 0.36 10.94
CA LEU A 107 1.10 1.50 11.83
C LEU A 107 0.28 1.05 13.05
N GLU A 108 -0.80 0.31 12.85
CA GLU A 108 -1.65 -0.20 13.93
C GLU A 108 -0.87 -1.13 14.88
N ASN A 109 0.08 -1.92 14.35
CA ASN A 109 0.96 -2.80 15.11
C ASN A 109 2.25 -2.15 15.64
N ARG A 110 2.39 -0.81 15.56
CA ARG A 110 3.53 -0.03 16.11
C ARG A 110 4.89 -0.28 15.45
N ILE A 111 4.91 -0.83 14.25
CA ILE A 111 6.15 -0.97 13.48
C ILE A 111 6.53 0.38 12.89
N LEU A 112 5.53 1.12 12.43
CA LEU A 112 5.68 2.47 11.93
C LEU A 112 5.24 3.49 12.98
N ASP A 113 5.92 4.61 13.00
CA ASP A 113 5.55 5.77 13.78
C ASP A 113 4.47 6.60 13.05
N LEU A 114 4.63 6.74 11.74
CA LEU A 114 3.69 7.41 10.85
C LEU A 114 3.74 6.78 9.44
N THR A 115 2.68 6.98 8.67
CA THR A 115 2.64 6.47 7.29
C THR A 115 1.76 7.32 6.41
N THR A 116 2.04 7.31 5.10
CA THR A 116 1.10 7.80 4.10
C THR A 116 0.19 6.69 3.62
N LEU A 117 -1.09 7.00 3.50
CA LEU A 117 -2.14 6.10 3.06
C LEU A 117 -3.04 6.79 2.05
N ARG A 118 -3.82 6.03 1.30
CA ARG A 118 -4.84 6.57 0.40
C ARG A 118 -6.23 6.13 0.82
N THR A 119 -7.21 7.00 0.64
CA THR A 119 -8.63 6.66 0.81
C THR A 119 -9.16 5.82 -0.37
N PRO A 120 -10.23 5.03 -0.17
CA PRO A 120 -10.92 4.75 1.09
C PRO A 120 -10.11 3.79 1.98
N ILE A 121 -9.98 4.11 3.26
CA ILE A 121 -9.29 3.29 4.26
C ILE A 121 -9.93 3.49 5.63
N THR A 122 -10.05 2.43 6.42
CA THR A 122 -10.47 2.50 7.82
C THR A 122 -9.26 2.29 8.72
N LEU A 123 -9.08 3.17 9.69
CA LEU A 123 -7.97 3.18 10.65
C LEU A 123 -8.50 3.05 12.07
N ARG A 124 -7.81 2.29 12.90
CA ARG A 124 -8.14 2.11 14.31
C ARG A 124 -7.10 2.78 15.21
N GLY A 125 -7.57 3.66 16.09
CA GLY A 125 -6.68 4.32 17.08
C GLY A 125 -5.61 5.23 16.48
N CYS A 126 -5.83 5.70 15.26
CA CYS A 126 -4.95 6.63 14.56
C CYS A 126 -5.62 8.00 14.39
N GLU A 127 -4.80 9.01 14.20
CA GLU A 127 -5.16 10.32 13.69
C GLU A 127 -4.66 10.45 12.26
N THR A 128 -5.31 11.30 11.48
CA THR A 128 -4.95 11.53 10.09
C THR A 128 -4.96 13.02 9.78
N LYS A 129 -4.14 13.39 8.81
CA LYS A 129 -4.16 14.69 8.14
C LYS A 129 -4.18 14.47 6.63
N THR A 130 -5.14 15.06 5.93
CA THR A 130 -5.17 15.04 4.48
C THR A 130 -4.03 15.90 3.94
N LEU A 131 -3.18 15.30 3.09
CA LEU A 131 -2.04 15.95 2.44
C LEU A 131 -2.40 16.47 1.05
N ALA A 132 -3.20 15.69 0.32
CA ALA A 132 -3.66 16.02 -1.02
C ALA A 132 -4.94 15.24 -1.34
N GLU A 133 -5.73 15.79 -2.24
CA GLU A 133 -6.80 15.11 -2.94
C GLU A 133 -6.38 14.94 -4.40
N GLU A 134 -6.56 13.75 -4.95
CA GLU A 134 -6.17 13.42 -6.31
C GLU A 134 -7.29 12.72 -7.06
N ARG A 135 -7.38 12.98 -8.36
CA ARG A 135 -8.22 12.20 -9.27
C ARG A 135 -7.50 10.94 -9.72
N LEU A 136 -8.27 9.89 -9.99
CA LEU A 136 -7.79 8.73 -10.75
C LEU A 136 -8.08 8.99 -12.23
N LEU A 137 -7.05 8.84 -13.04
CA LEU A 137 -7.09 9.08 -14.49
C LEU A 137 -6.95 7.76 -15.24
N ALA A 138 -7.57 7.68 -16.41
CA ALA A 138 -7.35 6.62 -17.37
C ALA A 138 -6.03 6.88 -18.12
N MET A 139 -5.07 5.96 -18.01
CA MET A 139 -3.71 6.12 -18.53
C MET A 139 -3.36 4.97 -19.48
N ALA A 140 -2.89 5.28 -20.67
CA ALA A 140 -2.37 4.31 -21.63
C ALA A 140 -1.35 4.97 -22.56
N VAL A 141 -0.71 4.19 -23.41
CA VAL A 141 0.19 4.73 -24.46
C VAL A 141 -0.58 5.66 -25.40
N PRO A 142 0.05 6.72 -25.96
CA PRO A 142 -0.61 7.68 -26.86
C PRO A 142 -1.25 7.06 -28.09
N GLU A 143 -0.74 5.90 -28.52
CA GLU A 143 -1.23 5.12 -29.66
C GLU A 143 -2.49 4.31 -29.34
N PHE A 144 -2.86 4.20 -28.05
CA PHE A 144 -4.06 3.45 -27.66
C PHE A 144 -5.30 4.10 -28.28
N PRO A 145 -6.07 3.36 -29.09
CA PRO A 145 -7.08 3.98 -29.97
C PRO A 145 -8.06 4.89 -29.25
N LEU A 146 -8.50 4.49 -28.05
CA LEU A 146 -9.50 5.24 -27.27
C LEU A 146 -8.95 6.58 -26.74
N LEU A 147 -7.65 6.69 -26.42
CA LEU A 147 -7.06 7.90 -25.84
C LEU A 147 -6.55 8.90 -26.90
N LYS A 148 -6.51 8.48 -28.17
CA LYS A 148 -5.93 9.30 -29.23
C LYS A 148 -6.71 10.60 -29.45
N GLY A 149 -6.06 11.74 -29.23
CA GLY A 149 -6.65 13.06 -29.44
C GLY A 149 -7.67 13.52 -28.37
N ARG A 150 -7.88 12.73 -27.32
CA ARG A 150 -8.90 12.99 -26.30
C ARG A 150 -8.30 13.48 -24.98
N ALA A 151 -9.05 14.34 -24.28
CA ALA A 151 -8.75 14.79 -22.92
C ALA A 151 -9.61 14.09 -21.86
N SER A 152 -10.79 13.60 -22.25
CA SER A 152 -11.72 12.91 -21.37
C SER A 152 -12.38 11.71 -22.05
N LEU A 153 -12.84 10.78 -21.23
CA LEU A 153 -13.55 9.55 -21.60
C LEU A 153 -14.81 9.43 -20.74
N HIS A 154 -15.79 8.69 -21.25
CA HIS A 154 -16.95 8.26 -20.47
C HIS A 154 -16.73 6.87 -19.91
N LEU A 155 -17.38 6.56 -18.79
CA LEU A 155 -17.27 5.27 -18.11
C LEU A 155 -17.72 4.11 -19.02
N GLN A 156 -18.74 4.33 -19.85
CA GLN A 156 -19.21 3.35 -20.82
C GLN A 156 -18.14 3.00 -21.84
N GLU A 157 -17.32 3.96 -22.29
CA GLU A 157 -16.24 3.69 -23.24
C GLU A 157 -15.12 2.85 -22.60
N LEU A 158 -14.89 3.03 -21.30
CA LEU A 158 -13.94 2.24 -20.54
C LEU A 158 -14.44 0.83 -20.25
N SER A 159 -15.75 0.60 -20.16
CA SER A 159 -16.33 -0.75 -19.93
C SER A 159 -16.06 -1.73 -21.07
N GLU A 160 -15.74 -1.21 -22.27
CA GLU A 160 -15.42 -1.99 -23.45
C GLU A 160 -13.90 -2.23 -23.62
N GLN A 161 -13.09 -1.81 -22.64
CA GLN A 161 -11.63 -1.85 -22.72
C GLN A 161 -11.02 -2.77 -21.67
N PRO A 162 -9.86 -3.38 -21.95
CA PRO A 162 -9.10 -4.12 -20.95
C PRO A 162 -8.54 -3.16 -19.90
N LEU A 163 -9.04 -3.22 -18.66
CA LEU A 163 -8.61 -2.35 -17.58
C LEU A 163 -7.50 -2.99 -16.75
N ILE A 164 -6.52 -2.16 -16.39
CA ILE A 164 -5.42 -2.51 -15.48
C ILE A 164 -5.65 -1.77 -14.17
N LEU A 165 -5.92 -2.51 -13.08
CA LEU A 165 -6.24 -1.93 -11.79
C LEU A 165 -5.28 -2.39 -10.71
N SER A 166 -4.95 -1.51 -9.76
CA SER A 166 -4.36 -1.98 -8.52
C SER A 166 -5.44 -2.59 -7.62
N HIS A 167 -5.12 -3.68 -6.90
CA HIS A 167 -6.04 -4.34 -5.94
C HIS A 167 -6.66 -3.33 -4.98
N ARG A 168 -5.92 -2.29 -4.65
CA ARG A 168 -6.36 -1.21 -3.80
C ARG A 168 -7.64 -0.52 -4.29
N PHE A 169 -7.71 -0.19 -5.58
CA PHE A 169 -8.82 0.55 -6.16
C PHE A 169 -9.85 -0.33 -6.85
N GLN A 170 -9.58 -1.63 -6.97
CA GLN A 170 -10.42 -2.56 -7.72
C GLN A 170 -11.89 -2.52 -7.28
N LYS A 171 -12.17 -2.65 -5.98
CA LYS A 171 -13.55 -2.61 -5.46
C LYS A 171 -14.19 -1.24 -5.64
N TYR A 172 -13.43 -0.17 -5.41
CA TYR A 172 -13.91 1.20 -5.53
C TYR A 172 -14.27 1.53 -6.98
N ILE A 173 -13.40 1.18 -7.93
CA ILE A 173 -13.64 1.42 -9.35
C ILE A 173 -14.79 0.53 -9.85
N ALA A 174 -14.79 -0.77 -9.52
CA ALA A 174 -15.86 -1.67 -9.92
C ALA A 174 -17.25 -1.21 -9.42
N SER A 175 -17.34 -0.68 -8.19
CA SER A 175 -18.62 -0.14 -7.69
C SER A 175 -19.13 1.05 -8.51
N LYS A 176 -18.24 1.88 -9.07
CA LYS A 176 -18.64 3.00 -9.93
C LYS A 176 -19.19 2.53 -11.28
N PHE A 177 -18.63 1.47 -11.84
CA PHE A 177 -19.20 0.84 -13.04
C PHE A 177 -20.58 0.22 -12.73
N GLU A 178 -20.70 -0.48 -11.60
CA GLU A 178 -21.96 -1.09 -11.16
C GLU A 178 -23.06 -0.02 -10.92
N GLU A 179 -22.73 1.10 -10.26
CA GLU A 179 -23.64 2.25 -10.05
C GLU A 179 -24.16 2.82 -11.38
N ALA A 180 -23.34 2.75 -12.44
CA ALA A 180 -23.73 3.17 -13.79
C ALA A 180 -24.42 2.06 -14.61
N GLY A 181 -24.62 0.86 -14.05
CA GLY A 181 -25.19 -0.29 -14.76
C GLY A 181 -24.23 -0.92 -15.77
N LEU A 182 -22.92 -0.70 -15.62
CA LEU A 182 -21.86 -1.17 -16.51
C LEU A 182 -21.06 -2.30 -15.85
N VAL A 183 -20.37 -3.08 -16.70
CA VAL A 183 -19.42 -4.12 -16.26
C VAL A 183 -18.01 -3.57 -16.36
N CYS A 184 -17.21 -3.77 -15.33
CA CYS A 184 -15.80 -3.44 -15.32
C CYS A 184 -14.99 -4.66 -15.77
N ASP A 185 -14.43 -4.64 -16.98
CA ASP A 185 -13.53 -5.71 -17.45
C ASP A 185 -12.12 -5.52 -16.88
N ILE A 186 -11.86 -6.17 -15.75
CA ILE A 186 -10.54 -6.14 -15.12
C ILE A 186 -9.64 -7.18 -15.77
N TYR A 187 -8.95 -6.77 -16.81
CA TYR A 187 -8.02 -7.63 -17.54
C TYR A 187 -6.77 -7.98 -16.74
N LEU A 188 -6.25 -7.02 -15.95
CA LEU A 188 -5.08 -7.23 -15.10
C LEU A 188 -5.28 -6.54 -13.74
N ALA A 189 -5.01 -7.28 -12.67
CA ALA A 189 -4.97 -6.75 -11.32
C ALA A 189 -3.55 -6.91 -10.72
N CYS A 190 -3.03 -5.89 -10.04
CA CYS A 190 -1.70 -5.90 -9.43
C CYS A 190 -1.69 -5.18 -8.06
N GLU A 191 -0.68 -5.48 -7.24
CA GLU A 191 -0.50 -4.82 -5.95
C GLU A 191 0.05 -3.40 -6.08
N ASP A 192 0.99 -3.20 -7.00
CA ASP A 192 1.80 -1.99 -7.11
C ASP A 192 1.41 -1.18 -8.35
N ALA A 193 1.15 0.11 -8.17
CA ALA A 193 0.83 1.02 -9.25
C ALA A 193 1.96 1.14 -10.30
N ARG A 194 3.24 0.94 -9.93
CA ARG A 194 4.36 0.90 -10.88
C ARG A 194 4.25 -0.28 -11.84
N THR A 195 3.74 -1.42 -11.36
CA THR A 195 3.43 -2.57 -12.22
C THR A 195 2.33 -2.21 -13.21
N ALA A 196 1.25 -1.54 -12.76
CA ALA A 196 0.19 -1.09 -13.64
C ALA A 196 0.71 -0.13 -14.72
N ILE A 197 1.58 0.83 -14.38
CA ILE A 197 2.26 1.73 -15.33
C ILE A 197 3.03 0.91 -16.36
N THR A 198 3.90 0.00 -15.91
CA THR A 198 4.73 -0.82 -16.80
C THR A 198 3.89 -1.63 -17.80
N MET A 199 2.76 -2.19 -17.34
CA MET A 199 1.85 -2.96 -18.22
C MET A 199 1.11 -2.06 -19.21
N ALA A 200 0.67 -0.87 -18.77
CA ALA A 200 0.05 0.13 -19.64
C ALA A 200 1.04 0.66 -20.71
N GLU A 201 2.31 0.89 -20.34
CA GLU A 201 3.39 1.26 -21.29
C GLU A 201 3.66 0.19 -22.36
N ARG A 202 3.32 -1.06 -22.08
CA ARG A 202 3.40 -2.17 -23.03
C ARG A 202 2.13 -2.33 -23.87
N GLY A 203 1.15 -1.43 -23.72
CA GLY A 203 -0.09 -1.45 -24.47
C GLY A 203 -1.07 -2.57 -24.06
N MET A 204 -0.92 -3.16 -22.87
CA MET A 204 -1.78 -4.27 -22.42
C MET A 204 -3.21 -3.83 -22.08
N GLY A 205 -3.44 -2.53 -21.89
CA GLY A 205 -4.75 -1.99 -21.53
C GLY A 205 -4.66 -0.57 -20.98
N ILE A 206 -5.77 -0.11 -20.39
CA ILE A 206 -5.89 1.21 -19.77
C ILE A 206 -5.73 1.05 -18.27
N ALA A 207 -4.72 1.68 -17.68
CA ALA A 207 -4.54 1.73 -16.22
C ALA A 207 -5.36 2.89 -15.63
N ILE A 208 -6.10 2.64 -14.53
CA ILE A 208 -6.79 3.71 -13.77
C ILE A 208 -5.97 3.96 -12.52
N LEU A 209 -5.28 5.11 -12.48
CA LEU A 209 -4.27 5.43 -11.48
C LEU A 209 -4.38 6.89 -10.99
N PRO A 210 -3.91 7.20 -9.77
CA PRO A 210 -3.83 8.57 -9.27
C PRO A 210 -2.99 9.49 -10.16
N THR A 211 -3.35 10.77 -10.22
CA THR A 211 -2.66 11.79 -11.04
C THR A 211 -1.16 11.85 -10.78
N SER A 212 -0.73 11.72 -9.51
CA SER A 212 0.69 11.70 -9.13
C SER A 212 1.50 10.59 -9.79
N MET A 213 0.86 9.53 -10.27
CA MET A 213 1.54 8.43 -10.95
C MET A 213 2.05 8.80 -12.35
N LEU A 214 1.58 9.91 -12.93
CA LEU A 214 2.11 10.44 -14.20
C LEU A 214 3.58 10.87 -14.09
N GLU A 215 4.04 11.25 -12.91
CA GLU A 215 5.44 11.62 -12.69
C GLU A 215 6.41 10.45 -12.90
N LEU A 216 5.89 9.21 -12.89
CA LEU A 216 6.71 8.00 -13.05
C LEU A 216 6.79 7.50 -14.52
N SER A 217 6.09 8.16 -15.45
CA SER A 217 6.10 7.76 -16.85
C SER A 217 5.88 8.96 -17.78
N ASP A 218 6.80 9.15 -18.68
CA ASP A 218 6.71 10.09 -19.81
C ASP A 218 6.07 9.47 -21.07
N LYS A 219 5.77 8.17 -21.02
CA LYS A 219 5.21 7.39 -22.14
C LYS A 219 3.70 7.29 -22.11
N LEU A 220 3.08 7.52 -20.96
CA LEU A 220 1.64 7.38 -20.83
C LEU A 220 0.94 8.73 -21.06
N LYS A 221 -0.17 8.67 -21.75
CA LYS A 221 -1.15 9.75 -21.85
C LYS A 221 -2.25 9.47 -20.82
N ALA A 222 -2.73 10.53 -20.17
CA ALA A 222 -3.84 10.47 -19.25
C ALA A 222 -5.08 11.16 -19.83
N CYS A 223 -6.25 10.61 -19.55
CA CYS A 223 -7.56 11.19 -19.80
C CYS A 223 -8.37 11.19 -18.50
N GLU A 224 -9.16 12.23 -18.30
CA GLU A 224 -10.16 12.25 -17.23
C GLU A 224 -11.34 11.32 -17.54
N VAL A 225 -11.99 10.80 -16.50
CA VAL A 225 -13.29 10.12 -16.64
C VAL A 225 -14.36 11.12 -16.24
N SER A 226 -15.12 11.62 -17.24
CA SER A 226 -15.95 12.83 -17.08
C SER A 226 -17.26 12.60 -16.33
N ASP A 227 -17.77 11.37 -16.32
CA ASP A 227 -19.05 10.97 -15.74
C ASP A 227 -18.92 10.07 -14.50
N ALA A 228 -17.71 9.95 -13.97
CA ALA A 228 -17.45 9.26 -12.71
C ALA A 228 -16.50 10.09 -11.83
N ASP A 229 -16.89 10.25 -10.57
CA ASP A 229 -16.03 10.89 -9.57
C ASP A 229 -15.04 9.86 -9.01
N PHE A 230 -13.91 9.73 -9.67
CA PHE A 230 -12.80 8.90 -9.24
C PHE A 230 -11.80 9.73 -8.46
N THR A 231 -12.04 9.92 -7.16
CA THR A 231 -11.16 10.67 -6.27
C THR A 231 -10.55 9.78 -5.18
N THR A 232 -9.40 10.19 -4.70
CA THR A 232 -8.70 9.58 -3.56
C THR A 232 -7.94 10.66 -2.81
N GLU A 233 -7.92 10.57 -1.48
CA GLU A 233 -7.07 11.44 -0.67
C GLU A 233 -5.77 10.72 -0.30
N VAL A 234 -4.70 11.48 -0.21
CA VAL A 234 -3.46 11.06 0.44
C VAL A 234 -3.53 11.53 1.89
N LEU A 235 -3.47 10.58 2.81
CA LEU A 235 -3.49 10.83 4.24
C LEU A 235 -2.10 10.61 4.82
N LEU A 236 -1.63 11.51 5.67
CA LEU A 236 -0.62 11.22 6.67
C LEU A 236 -1.35 10.66 7.90
N ALA A 237 -0.96 9.48 8.37
CA ALA A 237 -1.58 8.82 9.51
C ALA A 237 -0.53 8.51 10.58
N TRP A 238 -0.90 8.68 11.85
CA TRP A 238 -0.08 8.37 13.01
C TRP A 238 -0.97 7.89 14.17
N ARG A 239 -0.38 7.31 15.19
CA ARG A 239 -1.16 6.81 16.33
C ARG A 239 -1.52 7.93 17.30
N LYS A 240 -2.74 7.89 17.85
CA LYS A 240 -3.20 8.86 18.86
C LYS A 240 -2.39 8.83 20.17
N SER A 241 -1.85 7.67 20.53
CA SER A 241 -1.19 7.45 21.82
C SER A 241 0.32 7.33 21.68
N ARG A 242 1.07 7.92 22.63
CA ARG A 242 2.54 7.85 22.74
C ARG A 242 3.28 8.36 21.50
N ILE A 243 2.98 9.60 21.12
CA ILE A 243 3.74 10.30 20.09
C ILE A 243 5.04 10.80 20.72
N SER A 244 6.20 10.41 20.18
CA SER A 244 7.50 10.91 20.62
C SER A 244 7.68 12.40 20.27
N SER A 245 8.65 13.07 20.89
CA SER A 245 8.97 14.48 20.61
C SER A 245 9.35 14.70 19.15
N GLU A 246 10.11 13.76 18.58
CA GLU A 246 10.56 13.80 17.17
C GLU A 246 9.38 13.74 16.19
N ILE A 247 8.40 12.87 16.50
CA ILE A 247 7.19 12.77 15.67
C ILE A 247 6.35 14.03 15.81
N GLN A 248 6.23 14.60 17.03
CA GLN A 248 5.53 15.86 17.23
C GLN A 248 6.17 17.00 16.43
N GLU A 249 7.50 17.11 16.44
CA GLU A 249 8.24 18.07 15.62
C GLU A 249 8.01 17.84 14.11
N PHE A 250 8.05 16.57 13.68
CA PHE A 250 7.76 16.22 12.30
C PHE A 250 6.35 16.62 11.87
N LEU A 251 5.34 16.38 12.73
CA LEU A 251 3.95 16.75 12.44
C LEU A 251 3.73 18.26 12.41
N LYS A 252 4.43 19.04 13.26
CA LYS A 252 4.37 20.52 13.22
C LYS A 252 4.93 21.08 11.93
N PHE A 253 5.91 20.41 11.32
CA PHE A 253 6.56 20.83 10.09
C PHE A 253 5.64 20.79 8.86
N TRP A 254 4.50 20.11 8.97
CA TRP A 254 3.47 19.99 7.94
C TRP A 254 2.36 21.07 8.03
N ASN A 255 2.46 21.98 8.95
CA ASN A 255 1.47 23.07 9.14
C ASN A 255 1.86 24.33 8.38
#